data_652dd162ade4f93e19bae0e55eb12100
#
_entry.id   652dd162ade4f93e19bae0e55eb12100
#
_cell.length_a   1.000
_cell.length_b   1.000
_cell.length_c   1.000
_cell.angle_alpha   90.00
_cell.angle_beta   90.00
_cell.angle_gamma   90.00
#
_symmetry.space_group_name_H-M   'P 1'
#
loop_
_entity.id
_entity.type
_entity.pdbx_description
1 polymer ?
#
loop_
_entity_poly.entity_id
_entity_poly.type
_entity_poly.pdbx_seq_one_letter_code
_entity_poly.pdbx_strand_id
1 'polypeptide(L)'
;AAPSLLRSAVIYGANASGKSNLIKALQYMRGVVVESATVIQPGQTYSVQPFRLDAESASKPVEFEITFILGGVRYQYGFTMTQQRIVSEHLLVYKAFKPQRWFERYFDAEAGKDMYEFGPGLKGPKNLWEGATRTNALFLSMAAQLNSEAMRPVFEWFSNGLVIFNEQAQLSPQVTIQMLKHTEGRKQICDFLSAADISISDIEVVTRKVPGQAVHLDL
;
A
#
# COMPACT_ATOMS: atom_id res chain seq x y z
N ALA A 1 13.08 -6.47 19.42
CA ALA A 1 13.18 -7.41 18.29
C ALA A 1 11.83 -7.41 17.56
N ALA A 2 11.85 -7.50 16.23
CA ALA A 2 10.62 -7.70 15.46
C ALA A 2 10.01 -9.06 15.82
N PRO A 3 8.68 -9.18 15.93
CA PRO A 3 8.03 -10.45 16.19
C PRO A 3 8.29 -11.44 15.04
N SER A 4 8.27 -12.73 15.34
CA SER A 4 8.24 -13.75 14.30
C SER A 4 6.90 -13.66 13.54
N LEU A 5 6.96 -13.64 12.21
CA LEU A 5 5.80 -13.60 11.35
C LEU A 5 5.62 -14.93 10.64
N LEU A 6 4.38 -15.30 10.39
CA LEU A 6 4.05 -16.40 9.48
C LEU A 6 4.45 -16.01 8.06
N ARG A 7 5.01 -16.95 7.30
CA ARG A 7 5.35 -16.74 5.89
C ARG A 7 4.11 -16.73 4.99
N SER A 8 3.06 -17.43 5.42
CA SER A 8 1.78 -17.53 4.71
C SER A 8 0.64 -17.70 5.71
N ALA A 9 -0.53 -17.24 5.33
CA ALA A 9 -1.77 -17.47 6.04
C ALA A 9 -2.90 -17.71 5.03
N VAL A 10 -3.83 -18.59 5.38
CA VAL A 10 -5.02 -18.87 4.57
C VAL A 10 -6.26 -18.52 5.37
N ILE A 11 -7.17 -17.77 4.76
CA ILE A 11 -8.41 -17.33 5.38
C ILE A 11 -9.58 -18.07 4.76
N TYR A 12 -10.25 -18.88 5.57
CA TYR A 12 -11.45 -19.61 5.19
C TYR A 12 -12.70 -18.97 5.82
N GLY A 13 -13.83 -19.15 5.21
CA GLY A 13 -15.12 -18.70 5.74
C GLY A 13 -16.25 -18.91 4.74
N ALA A 14 -17.49 -18.84 5.19
CA ALA A 14 -18.69 -18.93 4.37
C ALA A 14 -18.72 -17.86 3.26
N ASN A 15 -19.53 -18.06 2.24
CA ASN A 15 -19.81 -17.02 1.25
C ASN A 15 -20.40 -15.79 1.96
N ALA A 16 -20.08 -14.61 1.46
CA ALA A 16 -20.47 -13.33 2.07
C ALA A 16 -19.90 -13.02 3.48
N SER A 17 -18.92 -13.80 4.00
CA SER A 17 -18.29 -13.55 5.30
C SER A 17 -17.27 -12.39 5.31
N GLY A 18 -17.14 -11.65 4.22
CA GLY A 18 -16.25 -10.48 4.14
C GLY A 18 -14.80 -10.76 3.69
N LYS A 19 -14.42 -12.00 3.32
CA LYS A 19 -13.06 -12.34 2.87
C LYS A 19 -12.55 -11.41 1.75
N SER A 20 -13.35 -11.21 0.73
CA SER A 20 -13.01 -10.31 -0.39
C SER A 20 -12.95 -8.83 0.04
N ASN A 21 -13.69 -8.45 1.09
CA ASN A 21 -13.65 -7.08 1.60
C ASN A 21 -12.30 -6.74 2.24
N LEU A 22 -11.62 -7.73 2.85
CA LEU A 22 -10.25 -7.51 3.36
C LEU A 22 -9.29 -7.12 2.22
N ILE A 23 -9.34 -7.86 1.11
CA ILE A 23 -8.50 -7.54 -0.07
C ILE A 23 -8.86 -6.17 -0.65
N LYS A 24 -10.17 -5.87 -0.79
CA LYS A 24 -10.63 -4.55 -1.27
C LYS A 24 -10.21 -3.42 -0.33
N ALA A 25 -10.24 -3.62 1.00
CA ALA A 25 -9.79 -2.63 1.97
C ALA A 25 -8.29 -2.35 1.84
N LEU A 26 -7.46 -3.40 1.69
CA LEU A 26 -6.03 -3.25 1.45
C LEU A 26 -5.75 -2.53 0.12
N GLN A 27 -6.46 -2.88 -0.97
CA GLN A 27 -6.34 -2.20 -2.25
C GLN A 27 -6.71 -0.73 -2.14
N TYR A 28 -7.81 -0.43 -1.45
CA TYR A 28 -8.27 0.94 -1.26
C TYR A 28 -7.27 1.75 -0.44
N MET A 29 -6.83 1.23 0.72
CA MET A 29 -5.80 1.85 1.54
C MET A 29 -4.53 2.16 0.75
N ARG A 30 -4.03 1.17 -0.01
CA ARG A 30 -2.88 1.33 -0.89
C ARG A 30 -3.11 2.43 -1.93
N GLY A 31 -4.27 2.42 -2.59
CA GLY A 31 -4.65 3.44 -3.58
C GLY A 31 -4.63 4.86 -2.99
N VAL A 32 -5.23 5.06 -1.82
CA VAL A 32 -5.21 6.37 -1.14
C VAL A 32 -3.79 6.81 -0.83
N VAL A 33 -2.93 5.92 -0.31
CA VAL A 33 -1.53 6.25 -0.03
C VAL A 33 -0.77 6.64 -1.30
N VAL A 34 -0.94 5.90 -2.38
CA VAL A 34 -0.17 6.13 -3.61
C VAL A 34 -0.66 7.36 -4.39
N GLU A 35 -1.98 7.63 -4.37
CA GLU A 35 -2.62 8.57 -5.27
C GLU A 35 -3.01 9.91 -4.63
N SER A 36 -3.16 9.98 -3.30
CA SER A 36 -3.73 11.14 -2.63
C SER A 36 -2.94 12.44 -2.83
N ALA A 37 -1.61 12.36 -2.96
CA ALA A 37 -0.76 13.54 -3.16
C ALA A 37 -0.62 13.95 -4.64
N THR A 38 -0.89 13.06 -5.59
CA THR A 38 -0.58 13.24 -7.02
C THR A 38 -1.81 13.22 -7.93
N VAL A 39 -2.61 12.16 -7.83
CA VAL A 39 -3.78 11.94 -8.71
C VAL A 39 -5.01 12.67 -8.21
N ILE A 40 -5.30 12.56 -6.90
CA ILE A 40 -6.47 13.20 -6.30
C ILE A 40 -6.24 14.71 -6.22
N GLN A 41 -7.05 15.48 -6.91
CA GLN A 41 -6.92 16.93 -6.96
C GLN A 41 -7.66 17.65 -5.80
N PRO A 42 -7.34 18.92 -5.51
CA PRO A 42 -8.08 19.71 -4.53
C PRO A 42 -9.59 19.69 -4.81
N GLY A 43 -10.41 19.42 -3.79
CA GLY A 43 -11.87 19.38 -3.91
C GLY A 43 -12.46 18.09 -4.49
N GLN A 44 -11.64 17.18 -5.00
CA GLN A 44 -12.12 15.86 -5.38
C GLN A 44 -12.46 15.01 -4.16
N THR A 45 -13.48 14.18 -4.30
CA THR A 45 -13.99 13.30 -3.26
C THR A 45 -13.57 11.86 -3.49
N TYR A 46 -13.47 11.11 -2.41
CA TYR A 46 -13.21 9.69 -2.40
C TYR A 46 -14.50 8.87 -2.51
N SER A 47 -14.45 7.74 -3.20
CA SER A 47 -15.57 6.79 -3.27
C SER A 47 -15.58 5.81 -2.08
N VAL A 48 -15.19 6.28 -0.89
CA VAL A 48 -15.24 5.48 0.32
C VAL A 48 -16.67 5.33 0.80
N GLN A 49 -17.06 4.12 1.15
CA GLN A 49 -18.38 3.83 1.69
C GLN A 49 -18.22 3.27 3.11
N PRO A 50 -18.81 3.93 4.12
CA PRO A 50 -18.84 3.39 5.47
C PRO A 50 -19.69 2.11 5.53
N PHE A 51 -19.54 1.34 6.59
CA PHE A 51 -20.35 0.16 6.82
C PHE A 51 -21.83 0.56 7.01
N ARG A 52 -22.72 0.03 6.16
CA ARG A 52 -24.10 0.47 6.05
C ARG A 52 -25.12 -0.38 6.84
N LEU A 53 -24.68 -1.50 7.39
CA LEU A 53 -25.58 -2.40 8.12
C LEU A 53 -25.79 -2.01 9.58
N ASP A 54 -25.12 -0.95 10.02
CA ASP A 54 -25.27 -0.33 11.32
C ASP A 54 -25.41 1.18 11.17
N ALA A 55 -26.46 1.75 11.78
CA ALA A 55 -26.79 3.17 11.65
C ALA A 55 -25.70 4.09 12.23
N GLU A 56 -25.02 3.67 13.29
CA GLU A 56 -23.91 4.47 13.86
C GLU A 56 -22.69 4.50 12.94
N SER A 57 -22.33 3.37 12.36
CA SER A 57 -21.17 3.25 11.47
C SER A 57 -21.35 4.02 10.17
N ALA A 58 -22.59 4.18 9.70
CA ALA A 58 -22.89 4.89 8.46
C ALA A 58 -22.49 6.38 8.50
N SER A 59 -22.43 6.98 9.70
CA SER A 59 -22.08 8.40 9.90
C SER A 59 -20.62 8.63 10.32
N LYS A 60 -19.88 7.56 10.64
CA LYS A 60 -18.49 7.66 11.12
C LYS A 60 -17.51 7.70 9.94
N PRO A 61 -16.35 8.38 10.10
CA PRO A 61 -15.24 8.24 9.17
C PRO A 61 -14.79 6.78 9.06
N VAL A 62 -14.32 6.39 7.88
CA VAL A 62 -13.75 5.05 7.66
C VAL A 62 -12.30 5.05 8.12
N GLU A 63 -11.92 4.04 8.88
CA GLU A 63 -10.57 3.87 9.42
C GLU A 63 -9.83 2.76 8.69
N PHE A 64 -8.56 3.03 8.41
CA PHE A 64 -7.59 2.07 7.88
C PHE A 64 -6.35 2.09 8.75
N GLU A 65 -5.92 0.91 9.19
CA GLU A 65 -4.66 0.76 9.91
C GLU A 65 -3.97 -0.54 9.48
N ILE A 66 -2.65 -0.48 9.34
CA ILE A 66 -1.81 -1.64 9.04
C ILE A 66 -0.52 -1.59 9.85
N THR A 67 -0.10 -2.76 10.33
CA THR A 67 1.21 -2.96 10.93
C THR A 67 2.05 -3.85 10.02
N PHE A 68 3.26 -3.41 9.71
CA PHE A 68 4.19 -4.15 8.84
C PHE A 68 5.63 -4.04 9.32
N ILE A 69 6.50 -4.88 8.79
CA ILE A 69 7.94 -4.88 9.07
C ILE A 69 8.69 -4.53 7.79
N LEU A 70 9.56 -3.54 7.88
CA LEU A 70 10.44 -3.12 6.79
C LEU A 70 11.85 -2.93 7.34
N GLY A 71 12.85 -3.62 6.76
CA GLY A 71 14.23 -3.56 7.22
C GLY A 71 14.42 -3.95 8.69
N GLY A 72 13.61 -4.90 9.20
CA GLY A 72 13.64 -5.32 10.61
C GLY A 72 12.99 -4.36 11.61
N VAL A 73 12.44 -3.23 11.15
CA VAL A 73 11.73 -2.25 11.96
C VAL A 73 10.23 -2.44 11.77
N ARG A 74 9.46 -2.44 12.85
CA ARG A 74 8.00 -2.49 12.80
C ARG A 74 7.44 -1.08 12.67
N TYR A 75 6.53 -0.92 11.74
CA TYR A 75 5.76 0.30 11.48
C TYR A 75 4.28 0.01 11.71
N GLN A 76 3.57 0.97 12.29
CA GLN A 76 2.11 0.98 12.40
C GLN A 76 1.64 2.29 11.80
N TYR A 77 0.92 2.20 10.71
CA TYR A 77 0.43 3.35 9.96
C TYR A 77 -1.06 3.26 9.80
N GLY A 78 -1.75 4.36 10.07
CA GLY A 78 -3.19 4.43 9.95
C GLY A 78 -3.68 5.83 9.61
N PHE A 79 -4.90 5.88 9.06
CA PHE A 79 -5.63 7.11 8.83
C PHE A 79 -7.14 6.86 8.89
N THR A 80 -7.88 7.91 9.25
CA THR A 80 -9.33 7.95 9.11
C THR A 80 -9.73 8.98 8.07
N MET A 81 -10.80 8.71 7.33
CA MET A 81 -11.23 9.56 6.24
C MET A 81 -12.74 9.57 6.04
N THR A 82 -13.22 10.67 5.50
CA THR A 82 -14.56 10.79 4.90
C THR A 82 -14.44 10.83 3.38
N GLN A 83 -15.54 11.01 2.68
CA GLN A 83 -15.50 11.23 1.24
C GLN A 83 -14.78 12.53 0.85
N GLN A 84 -14.73 13.52 1.74
CA GLN A 84 -14.21 14.86 1.44
C GLN A 84 -12.79 15.09 1.93
N ARG A 85 -12.38 14.42 3.03
CA ARG A 85 -11.10 14.72 3.67
C ARG A 85 -10.51 13.57 4.45
N ILE A 86 -9.22 13.68 4.72
CA ILE A 86 -8.54 12.93 5.78
C ILE A 86 -8.91 13.60 7.11
N VAL A 87 -9.36 12.81 8.07
CA VAL A 87 -9.76 13.26 9.42
C VAL A 87 -8.61 13.09 10.41
N SER A 88 -7.92 11.98 10.34
CA SER A 88 -6.69 11.74 11.11
C SER A 88 -5.70 10.89 10.33
N GLU A 89 -4.43 10.98 10.69
CA GLU A 89 -3.35 10.18 10.11
C GLU A 89 -2.22 10.05 11.12
N HIS A 90 -1.63 8.87 11.29
CA HIS A 90 -0.53 8.66 12.21
C HIS A 90 0.48 7.64 11.73
N LEU A 91 1.71 7.77 12.20
CA LEU A 91 2.79 6.80 11.99
C LEU A 91 3.55 6.56 13.29
N LEU A 92 3.50 5.32 13.76
CA LEU A 92 4.29 4.81 14.87
C LEU A 92 5.40 3.91 14.36
N VAL A 93 6.62 4.10 14.89
CA VAL A 93 7.81 3.34 14.49
C VAL A 93 8.43 2.68 15.71
N TYR A 94 8.62 1.38 15.65
CA TYR A 94 9.10 0.55 16.73
C TYR A 94 10.57 0.14 16.48
N LYS A 95 11.50 1.06 16.72
CA LYS A 95 12.96 0.76 16.67
C LYS A 95 13.41 -0.06 17.87
N ALA A 96 12.66 0.03 18.95
CA ALA A 96 12.83 -0.72 20.19
C ALA A 96 11.45 -1.21 20.66
N PHE A 97 11.34 -1.58 21.95
CA PHE A 97 10.10 -2.12 22.50
C PHE A 97 8.94 -1.09 22.53
N LYS A 98 9.26 0.18 22.80
CA LYS A 98 8.26 1.26 22.83
C LYS A 98 8.12 1.91 21.46
N PRO A 99 6.86 2.22 21.02
CA PRO A 99 6.64 2.98 19.81
C PRO A 99 7.17 4.40 19.94
N GLN A 100 7.74 4.89 18.86
CA GLN A 100 8.03 6.30 18.67
C GLN A 100 7.00 6.84 17.69
N ARG A 101 6.17 7.79 18.14
CA ARG A 101 5.31 8.53 17.22
C ARG A 101 6.21 9.41 16.36
N TRP A 102 6.15 9.19 15.05
CA TRP A 102 6.86 10.04 14.11
C TRP A 102 6.03 11.24 13.74
N PHE A 103 4.74 11.03 13.48
CA PHE A 103 3.79 12.11 13.35
C PHE A 103 2.38 11.64 13.71
N GLU A 104 1.54 12.62 14.02
CA GLU A 104 0.10 12.51 14.12
C GLU A 104 -0.51 13.76 13.51
N ARG A 105 -1.56 13.61 12.73
CA ARG A 105 -2.39 14.67 12.17
C ARG A 105 -3.83 14.40 12.54
N TYR A 106 -4.57 15.41 12.90
CA TYR A 106 -6.01 15.30 13.12
C TYR A 106 -6.71 16.62 12.78
N PHE A 107 -7.97 16.51 12.35
CA PHE A 107 -8.81 17.66 12.10
C PHE A 107 -9.42 18.16 13.41
N ASP A 108 -9.12 19.39 13.78
CA ASP A 108 -9.76 20.07 14.87
C ASP A 108 -11.01 20.80 14.35
N ALA A 109 -12.19 20.30 14.75
CA ALA A 109 -13.46 20.85 14.29
C ALA A 109 -13.76 22.26 14.88
N GLU A 110 -13.25 22.55 16.07
CA GLU A 110 -13.42 23.87 16.70
C GLU A 110 -12.54 24.92 16.03
N ALA A 111 -11.29 24.56 15.74
CA ALA A 111 -10.36 25.44 15.03
C ALA A 111 -10.58 25.47 13.50
N GLY A 112 -11.34 24.53 12.95
CA GLY A 112 -11.61 24.38 11.51
C GLY A 112 -10.37 24.05 10.68
N LYS A 113 -9.32 23.47 11.27
CA LYS A 113 -8.04 23.20 10.61
C LYS A 113 -7.42 21.87 11.03
N ASP A 114 -6.47 21.42 10.21
CA ASP A 114 -5.65 20.25 10.54
C ASP A 114 -4.56 20.63 11.53
N MET A 115 -4.41 19.84 12.57
CA MET A 115 -3.38 19.96 13.59
C MET A 115 -2.34 18.86 13.38
N TYR A 116 -1.07 19.18 13.63
CA TYR A 116 0.04 18.25 13.46
C TYR A 116 0.90 18.16 14.71
N GLU A 117 1.24 16.95 15.09
CA GLU A 117 2.20 16.66 16.14
C GLU A 117 3.35 15.83 15.57
N PHE A 118 4.58 16.30 15.78
CA PHE A 118 5.76 15.65 15.25
C PHE A 118 6.66 15.13 16.37
N GLY A 119 6.95 13.84 16.30
CA GLY A 119 7.90 13.22 17.21
C GLY A 119 9.36 13.46 16.81
N PRO A 120 10.30 13.24 17.75
CA PRO A 120 11.73 13.51 17.53
C PRO A 120 12.36 12.56 16.49
N GLY A 121 11.72 11.43 16.20
CA GLY A 121 12.18 10.45 15.22
C GLY A 121 12.04 10.91 13.77
N LEU A 122 11.09 11.80 13.49
CA LEU A 122 10.88 12.36 12.16
C LEU A 122 11.84 13.54 11.92
N LYS A 123 12.74 13.40 10.98
CA LYS A 123 13.68 14.46 10.55
C LYS A 123 13.23 15.05 9.22
N GLY A 124 13.60 16.31 8.98
CA GLY A 124 13.34 17.03 7.74
C GLY A 124 12.46 18.27 7.91
N PRO A 125 12.11 18.95 6.80
CA PRO A 125 11.39 20.21 6.79
C PRO A 125 9.88 20.00 6.99
N LYS A 126 9.45 19.65 8.20
CA LYS A 126 8.08 19.27 8.56
C LYS A 126 7.06 20.36 8.20
N ASN A 127 7.40 21.65 8.44
CA ASN A 127 6.52 22.78 8.12
C ASN A 127 6.25 22.89 6.60
N LEU A 128 7.24 22.53 5.76
CA LEU A 128 7.04 22.48 4.32
C LEU A 128 6.05 21.39 3.94
N TRP A 129 6.22 20.18 4.49
CA TRP A 129 5.33 19.06 4.22
C TRP A 129 3.91 19.33 4.72
N GLU A 130 3.78 19.86 5.93
CA GLU A 130 2.51 20.28 6.52
C GLU A 130 1.81 21.30 5.62
N GLY A 131 2.49 22.40 5.27
CA GLY A 131 1.91 23.46 4.44
C GLY A 131 1.54 23.02 3.02
N ALA A 132 2.20 21.98 2.48
CA ALA A 132 1.89 21.41 1.18
C ALA A 132 0.77 20.36 1.23
N THR A 133 0.45 19.81 2.42
CA THR A 133 -0.52 18.73 2.57
C THR A 133 -1.94 19.28 2.51
N ARG A 134 -2.67 18.91 1.47
CA ARG A 134 -4.08 19.26 1.29
C ARG A 134 -4.97 18.48 2.27
N THR A 135 -6.17 18.99 2.53
CA THR A 135 -7.14 18.34 3.43
C THR A 135 -7.56 16.94 2.96
N ASN A 136 -7.53 16.69 1.65
CA ASN A 136 -7.82 15.41 1.02
C ASN A 136 -6.56 14.62 0.59
N ALA A 137 -5.36 15.01 1.04
CA ALA A 137 -4.13 14.26 0.78
C ALA A 137 -3.55 13.73 2.09
N LEU A 138 -2.86 12.61 2.05
CA LEU A 138 -2.12 12.06 3.18
C LEU A 138 -0.79 12.80 3.36
N PHE A 139 -0.42 13.06 4.60
CA PHE A 139 0.87 13.67 4.96
C PHE A 139 2.05 12.77 4.55
N LEU A 140 1.94 11.45 4.79
CA LEU A 140 2.93 10.48 4.34
C LEU A 140 3.21 10.64 2.84
N SER A 141 2.16 10.68 2.04
CA SER A 141 2.24 10.74 0.58
C SER A 141 2.86 12.07 0.12
N MET A 142 2.42 13.19 0.70
CA MET A 142 2.97 14.50 0.37
C MET A 142 4.44 14.62 0.79
N ALA A 143 4.80 14.19 2.00
CA ALA A 143 6.19 14.22 2.45
C ALA A 143 7.10 13.35 1.56
N ALA A 144 6.63 12.18 1.13
CA ALA A 144 7.36 11.31 0.20
C ALA A 144 7.57 11.99 -1.18
N GLN A 145 6.54 12.64 -1.72
CA GLN A 145 6.62 13.42 -2.97
C GLN A 145 7.61 14.60 -2.85
N LEU A 146 7.72 15.19 -1.67
CA LEU A 146 8.68 16.25 -1.36
C LEU A 146 10.03 15.71 -0.87
N ASN A 147 10.39 14.51 -1.28
CA ASN A 147 11.69 13.87 -1.04
C ASN A 147 12.07 13.65 0.43
N SER A 148 11.09 13.37 1.30
CA SER A 148 11.38 12.97 2.67
C SER A 148 12.09 11.62 2.72
N GLU A 149 13.34 11.59 3.13
CA GLU A 149 14.11 10.34 3.31
C GLU A 149 13.47 9.41 4.34
N ALA A 150 12.84 9.98 5.37
CA ALA A 150 12.20 9.21 6.43
C ALA A 150 10.86 8.57 5.97
N MET A 151 10.08 9.27 5.16
CA MET A 151 8.75 8.81 4.71
C MET A 151 8.81 7.96 3.45
N ARG A 152 9.83 8.16 2.60
CA ARG A 152 9.98 7.42 1.35
C ARG A 152 9.93 5.90 1.53
N PRO A 153 10.68 5.26 2.45
CA PRO A 153 10.63 3.80 2.60
C PRO A 153 9.24 3.28 2.98
N VAL A 154 8.50 4.02 3.81
CA VAL A 154 7.12 3.68 4.20
C VAL A 154 6.18 3.80 3.00
N PHE A 155 6.29 4.87 2.22
CA PHE A 155 5.52 5.07 0.99
C PHE A 155 5.84 3.98 -0.05
N GLU A 156 7.12 3.67 -0.27
CA GLU A 156 7.57 2.64 -1.21
C GLU A 156 7.09 1.24 -0.81
N TRP A 157 6.94 0.97 0.48
CA TRP A 157 6.33 -0.28 0.93
C TRP A 157 4.90 -0.42 0.42
N PHE A 158 4.09 0.65 0.42
CA PHE A 158 2.75 0.63 -0.18
C PHE A 158 2.79 0.58 -1.70
N SER A 159 3.64 1.35 -2.35
CA SER A 159 3.65 1.46 -3.82
C SER A 159 4.21 0.20 -4.50
N ASN A 160 5.28 -0.38 -3.95
CA ASN A 160 6.04 -1.45 -4.58
C ASN A 160 6.10 -2.74 -3.74
N GLY A 161 6.07 -2.63 -2.40
CA GLY A 161 6.22 -3.76 -1.50
C GLY A 161 4.91 -4.53 -1.25
N LEU A 162 3.79 -3.83 -1.14
CA LEU A 162 2.47 -4.43 -0.96
C LEU A 162 1.86 -4.81 -2.31
N VAL A 163 2.03 -6.06 -2.71
CA VAL A 163 1.47 -6.60 -3.96
C VAL A 163 0.14 -7.26 -3.67
N ILE A 164 -0.93 -6.83 -4.34
CA ILE A 164 -2.28 -7.33 -4.14
C ILE A 164 -2.81 -7.89 -5.46
N PHE A 165 -3.14 -9.17 -5.47
CA PHE A 165 -3.76 -9.83 -6.61
C PHE A 165 -5.26 -10.00 -6.36
N ASN A 166 -6.07 -9.67 -7.34
CA ASN A 166 -7.49 -9.99 -7.39
C ASN A 166 -7.78 -10.94 -8.55
N GLU A 167 -8.99 -11.46 -8.61
CA GLU A 167 -9.41 -12.41 -9.66
C GLU A 167 -9.29 -11.83 -11.09
N GLN A 168 -9.26 -10.51 -11.22
CA GLN A 168 -9.16 -9.80 -12.50
C GLN A 168 -7.72 -9.34 -12.81
N ALA A 169 -6.78 -9.56 -11.89
CA ALA A 169 -5.39 -9.14 -12.09
C ALA A 169 -4.77 -9.98 -13.22
N GLN A 170 -4.59 -9.37 -14.36
CA GLN A 170 -3.74 -9.93 -15.40
C GLN A 170 -2.29 -9.79 -14.94
N LEU A 171 -1.72 -10.90 -14.48
CA LEU A 171 -0.31 -10.94 -14.13
C LEU A 171 0.52 -10.74 -15.41
N SER A 172 1.27 -9.64 -15.44
CA SER A 172 2.20 -9.44 -16.57
C SER A 172 3.22 -10.57 -16.58
N PRO A 173 3.39 -11.28 -17.69
CA PRO A 173 4.40 -12.32 -17.80
C PRO A 173 5.84 -11.79 -17.83
N GLN A 174 6.03 -10.48 -17.82
CA GLN A 174 7.34 -9.84 -17.99
C GLN A 174 8.34 -10.22 -16.91
N VAL A 175 7.91 -10.33 -15.64
CA VAL A 175 8.79 -10.77 -14.55
C VAL A 175 9.27 -12.20 -14.81
N THR A 176 8.37 -13.10 -15.18
CA THR A 176 8.69 -14.49 -15.53
C THR A 176 9.62 -14.54 -16.76
N ILE A 177 9.32 -13.74 -17.79
CA ILE A 177 10.16 -13.64 -19.00
C ILE A 177 11.57 -13.15 -18.65
N GLN A 178 11.69 -12.15 -17.77
CA GLN A 178 12.98 -11.67 -17.29
C GLN A 178 13.76 -12.75 -16.52
N MET A 179 13.10 -13.46 -15.62
CA MET A 179 13.73 -14.59 -14.89
C MET A 179 14.21 -15.68 -15.85
N LEU A 180 13.41 -16.02 -16.87
CA LEU A 180 13.74 -17.04 -17.86
C LEU A 180 14.95 -16.69 -18.75
N LYS A 181 15.38 -15.44 -18.81
CA LYS A 181 16.61 -15.03 -19.51
C LYS A 181 17.89 -15.49 -18.78
N HIS A 182 17.78 -15.83 -17.49
CA HIS A 182 18.90 -16.26 -16.65
C HIS A 182 18.75 -17.75 -16.28
N THR A 183 19.84 -18.50 -16.35
CA THR A 183 19.86 -19.94 -16.03
C THR A 183 19.33 -20.24 -14.63
N GLU A 184 19.73 -19.45 -13.64
CA GLU A 184 19.27 -19.60 -12.26
C GLU A 184 17.77 -19.34 -12.12
N GLY A 185 17.26 -18.28 -12.75
CA GLY A 185 15.81 -17.97 -12.74
C GLY A 185 14.97 -19.05 -13.41
N ARG A 186 15.47 -19.61 -14.53
CA ARG A 186 14.83 -20.74 -15.22
C ARG A 186 14.75 -21.96 -14.30
N LYS A 187 15.85 -22.30 -13.64
CA LYS A 187 15.88 -23.40 -12.66
C LYS A 187 14.88 -23.19 -11.54
N GLN A 188 14.84 -22.00 -10.92
CA GLN A 188 13.91 -21.68 -9.85
C GLN A 188 12.44 -21.86 -10.28
N ILE A 189 12.09 -21.47 -11.51
CA ILE A 189 10.74 -21.63 -12.03
C ILE A 189 10.43 -23.12 -12.25
N CYS A 190 11.34 -23.89 -12.83
CA CYS A 190 11.16 -25.34 -13.02
C CYS A 190 11.03 -26.08 -11.68
N ASP A 191 11.87 -25.75 -10.71
CA ASP A 191 11.81 -26.33 -9.35
C ASP A 191 10.47 -26.00 -8.66
N PHE A 192 9.97 -24.77 -8.80
CA PHE A 192 8.67 -24.35 -8.27
C PHE A 192 7.51 -25.14 -8.92
N LEU A 193 7.52 -25.29 -10.24
CA LEU A 193 6.50 -26.03 -10.98
C LEU A 193 6.52 -27.52 -10.64
N SER A 194 7.71 -28.09 -10.49
CA SER A 194 7.88 -29.49 -10.07
C SER A 194 7.34 -29.72 -8.65
N ALA A 195 7.54 -28.76 -7.75
CA ALA A 195 6.98 -28.82 -6.39
C ALA A 195 5.45 -28.72 -6.37
N ALA A 196 4.84 -28.20 -7.44
CA ALA A 196 3.39 -28.12 -7.65
C ALA A 196 2.85 -29.28 -8.51
N ASP A 197 3.56 -30.41 -8.58
CA ASP A 197 3.22 -31.60 -9.42
C ASP A 197 3.10 -31.31 -10.93
N ILE A 198 3.72 -30.22 -11.41
CA ILE A 198 3.77 -29.89 -12.84
C ILE A 198 5.12 -30.32 -13.38
N SER A 199 5.18 -31.48 -14.04
CA SER A 199 6.42 -32.05 -14.56
C SER A 199 6.85 -31.33 -15.85
N ILE A 200 7.62 -30.24 -15.69
CA ILE A 200 8.23 -29.48 -16.78
C ILE A 200 9.75 -29.57 -16.62
N SER A 201 10.43 -30.05 -17.66
CA SER A 201 11.89 -30.20 -17.66
C SER A 201 12.63 -28.92 -18.03
N ASP A 202 12.04 -28.09 -18.90
CA ASP A 202 12.60 -26.80 -19.32
C ASP A 202 11.52 -25.84 -19.85
N ILE A 203 11.82 -24.53 -19.83
CA ILE A 203 10.94 -23.47 -20.32
C ILE A 203 11.73 -22.52 -21.20
N GLU A 204 11.20 -22.25 -22.40
CA GLU A 204 11.80 -21.32 -23.35
C GLU A 204 10.85 -20.17 -23.68
N VAL A 205 11.41 -18.96 -23.83
CA VAL A 205 10.67 -17.79 -24.30
C VAL A 205 10.77 -17.70 -25.81
N VAL A 206 9.67 -17.93 -26.51
CA VAL A 206 9.59 -17.83 -27.97
C VAL A 206 8.88 -16.52 -28.35
N THR A 207 9.58 -15.62 -29.03
CA THR A 207 9.00 -14.39 -29.57
C THR A 207 8.53 -14.64 -31.02
N ARG A 208 7.23 -14.48 -31.27
CA ARG A 208 6.67 -14.52 -32.61
C ARG A 208 6.27 -13.13 -33.08
N LYS A 209 6.72 -12.71 -34.26
CA LYS A 209 6.18 -11.54 -34.94
C LYS A 209 4.81 -11.88 -35.51
N VAL A 210 3.77 -11.20 -35.05
CA VAL A 210 2.44 -11.28 -35.66
C VAL A 210 2.39 -10.25 -36.79
N PRO A 211 2.15 -10.66 -38.05
CA PRO A 211 2.04 -9.74 -39.16
C PRO A 211 0.91 -8.72 -38.90
N GLY A 212 1.21 -7.43 -38.95
CA GLY A 212 0.24 -6.34 -38.83
C GLY A 212 0.04 -5.74 -37.43
N GLN A 213 0.70 -6.21 -36.39
CA GLN A 213 0.75 -5.52 -35.10
C GLN A 213 2.14 -4.99 -34.79
N ALA A 214 2.25 -3.68 -34.55
CA ALA A 214 3.46 -3.10 -33.98
C ALA A 214 3.62 -3.65 -32.56
N VAL A 215 4.71 -4.36 -32.29
CA VAL A 215 5.06 -4.79 -30.93
C VAL A 215 5.61 -3.56 -30.22
N HIS A 216 4.78 -2.89 -29.41
CA HIS A 216 5.29 -1.97 -28.39
C HIS A 216 5.84 -2.82 -27.25
N LEU A 217 7.14 -2.98 -27.22
CA LEU A 217 7.88 -3.40 -26.03
C LEU A 217 8.27 -2.09 -25.33
N ASP A 218 7.47 -1.66 -24.38
CA ASP A 218 7.93 -0.68 -23.41
C ASP A 218 8.95 -1.36 -22.48
N LEU A 219 10.17 -0.84 -22.51
CA LEU A 219 11.32 -1.25 -21.71
C LEU A 219 11.18 -0.75 -20.27
#